data_53afe7ad2cbb51090f817d7ef5715b29
#
_entry.id   53afe7ad2cbb51090f817d7ef5715b29
#
_cell.length_a   1.000
_cell.length_b   1.000
_cell.length_c   1.000
_cell.angle_alpha   90.00
_cell.angle_beta   90.00
_cell.angle_gamma   90.00
#
_symmetry.space_group_name_H-M   'P 1'
#
loop_
_entity.id
_entity.type
_entity.pdbx_description
1 polymer ?
#
loop_
_entity_poly.entity_id
_entity_poly.type
_entity_poly.pdbx_seq_one_letter_code
_entity_poly.pdbx_strand_id
1 'polypeptide(L)'
;MAALVASTAAFAAPNGTARARLVSVTSPVSPGAHATLVAQVVPAERCTITVYYKSGPSHAQGLYPKRPVRGRVSWTWMVGTNTTAGRWPIQVSCGSASSFRTSFKVN
;
A
#
# COMPACT_ATOMS: atom_id res chain seq x y z
N MET A 1 -5.24 -12.65 38.79
CA MET A 1 -5.02 -12.51 38.54
C MET A 1 -4.54 -12.13 37.75
N ALA A 2 -4.79 -12.00 37.74
CA ALA A 2 -4.50 -11.60 36.96
C ALA A 2 -4.02 -11.15 36.23
N ALA A 3 -4.17 -11.24 36.18
CA ALA A 3 -3.77 -10.83 35.50
C ALA A 3 -3.34 -10.42 34.74
N LEU A 4 -3.54 -10.45 34.73
CA LEU A 4 -3.25 -10.05 34.04
C LEU A 4 -2.80 -9.59 33.32
N VAL A 5 -3.04 -9.69 33.38
CA VAL A 5 -2.78 -9.31 32.74
C VAL A 5 -2.27 -8.82 32.03
N ALA A 6 -2.37 -8.88 32.10
CA ALA A 6 -2.06 -8.45 31.48
C ALA A 6 -1.65 -8.03 30.75
N SER A 7 -1.77 -8.19 30.87
CA SER A 7 -1.54 -7.92 30.22
C SER A 7 -1.32 -7.59 29.45
N THR A 8 -1.53 -7.65 29.31
CA THR A 8 -1.48 -7.51 28.63
C THR A 8 -1.14 -6.93 27.92
N ALA A 9 -1.32 -6.77 27.93
CA ALA A 9 -1.23 -6.33 27.28
C ALA A 9 -0.65 -5.82 26.73
N ALA A 10 -0.51 -5.84 26.90
CA ALA A 10 -0.14 -5.50 26.48
C ALA A 10 0.36 -5.28 25.87
N PHE A 11 0.31 -5.23 25.92
CA PHE A 11 0.57 -5.17 25.44
C PHE A 11 0.87 -5.01 24.62
N ALA A 12 0.75 -5.30 24.69
CA ALA A 12 0.97 -5.30 23.74
C ALA A 12 1.08 -4.69 22.86
N ALA A 13 0.79 -4.79 23.03
CA ALA A 13 0.62 -4.07 22.12
C ALA A 13 1.50 -3.23 21.34
N PRO A 14 2.26 -2.55 21.75
CA PRO A 14 2.99 -1.59 20.95
C PRO A 14 3.69 -2.18 19.76
N ASN A 15 4.23 -3.33 19.91
CA ASN A 15 4.89 -3.99 18.77
C ASN A 15 3.90 -4.35 17.70
N GLY A 16 2.72 -4.71 18.16
CA GLY A 16 1.66 -5.04 17.22
C GLY A 16 1.18 -3.84 16.44
N THR A 17 1.62 -2.62 16.82
CA THR A 17 1.21 -1.44 16.09
C THR A 17 2.03 -1.19 14.83
N ALA A 18 3.18 -1.85 14.66
CA ALA A 18 3.98 -1.68 13.45
C ALA A 18 3.26 -2.37 12.29
N ARG A 19 2.67 -1.57 11.40
CA ARG A 19 1.92 -2.12 10.28
C ARG A 19 1.78 -1.13 9.14
N ALA A 20 1.57 -1.69 7.95
CA ALA A 20 1.14 -0.96 6.79
C ALA A 20 -0.10 -1.68 6.26
N ARG A 21 -1.14 -0.92 5.91
CA ARG A 21 -2.36 -1.53 5.40
C ARG A 21 -3.04 -0.63 4.39
N LEU A 22 -3.78 -1.24 3.49
CA LEU A 22 -4.52 -0.54 2.45
C LEU A 22 -5.69 0.24 3.07
N VAL A 23 -5.82 1.50 2.67
CA VAL A 23 -7.01 2.30 2.98
C VAL A 23 -7.94 2.28 1.77
N SER A 24 -7.41 2.58 0.59
CA SER A 24 -8.20 2.58 -0.63
C SER A 24 -7.31 2.47 -1.86
N VAL A 25 -7.87 1.96 -2.93
CA VAL A 25 -7.24 1.97 -4.24
C VAL A 25 -8.33 2.14 -5.29
N THR A 26 -8.04 2.95 -6.31
CA THR A 26 -8.96 3.16 -7.41
C THR A 26 -9.14 1.86 -8.18
N SER A 27 -10.38 1.37 -8.25
CA SER A 27 -10.70 0.15 -8.98
C SER A 27 -12.21 0.09 -9.24
N PRO A 28 -12.65 -0.13 -10.46
CA PRO A 28 -11.83 -0.28 -11.66
C PRO A 28 -11.33 1.06 -12.18
N VAL A 29 -10.34 1.00 -13.07
CA VAL A 29 -9.78 2.17 -13.71
C VAL A 29 -9.65 1.90 -15.20
N SER A 30 -9.90 2.91 -16.01
CA SER A 30 -9.77 2.78 -17.47
C SER A 30 -8.34 3.08 -17.91
N PRO A 31 -7.85 2.42 -18.98
CA PRO A 31 -6.55 2.78 -19.55
C PRO A 31 -6.51 4.28 -19.88
N GLY A 32 -5.40 4.92 -19.54
CA GLY A 32 -5.24 6.36 -19.71
C GLY A 32 -5.71 7.20 -18.53
N ALA A 33 -6.44 6.62 -17.60
CA ALA A 33 -6.90 7.31 -16.40
C ALA A 33 -5.87 7.16 -15.27
N HIS A 34 -6.05 7.95 -14.22
CA HIS A 34 -5.18 7.88 -13.04
C HIS A 34 -5.76 6.97 -11.98
N ALA A 35 -4.88 6.24 -11.31
CA ALA A 35 -5.23 5.44 -10.15
C ALA A 35 -4.52 6.01 -8.93
N THR A 36 -5.15 5.92 -7.77
CA THR A 36 -4.57 6.37 -6.51
C THR A 36 -4.69 5.26 -5.48
N LEU A 37 -3.60 4.98 -4.79
CA LEU A 37 -3.58 4.06 -3.67
C LEU A 37 -3.25 4.85 -2.41
N VAL A 38 -4.02 4.63 -1.35
CA VAL A 38 -3.76 5.22 -0.04
C VAL A 38 -3.52 4.11 0.95
N ALA A 39 -2.47 4.24 1.74
CA ALA A 39 -2.12 3.29 2.79
C ALA A 39 -1.95 3.99 4.12
N GLN A 40 -2.26 3.28 5.19
CA GLN A 40 -1.98 3.72 6.54
C GLN A 40 -0.73 3.00 7.03
N VAL A 41 0.22 3.73 7.58
CA VAL A 41 1.53 3.20 7.95
C VAL A 41 1.92 3.69 9.33
N VAL A 42 2.25 2.76 10.21
CA VAL A 42 2.69 3.04 11.57
C VAL A 42 3.83 2.09 11.90
N PRO A 43 4.97 2.57 12.35
CA PRO A 43 5.44 3.96 12.41
C PRO A 43 5.73 4.53 11.02
N ALA A 44 6.13 5.80 10.98
CA ALA A 44 6.40 6.49 9.71
C ALA A 44 7.71 5.98 9.11
N GLU A 45 7.63 4.93 8.31
CA GLU A 45 8.75 4.37 7.58
C GLU A 45 8.64 4.76 6.13
N ARG A 46 9.79 4.81 5.45
CA ARG A 46 9.80 5.06 4.02
C ARG A 46 9.16 3.89 3.30
N CYS A 47 8.20 4.16 2.45
CA CYS A 47 7.46 3.14 1.72
C CYS A 47 7.79 3.17 0.25
N THR A 48 7.80 1.98 -0.34
CA THR A 48 7.93 1.81 -1.79
C THR A 48 6.69 1.12 -2.32
N ILE A 49 6.40 1.34 -3.59
CA ILE A 49 5.26 0.73 -4.26
C ILE A 49 5.72 0.17 -5.60
N THR A 50 5.21 -0.99 -5.95
CA THR A 50 5.44 -1.59 -7.26
C THR A 50 4.10 -2.06 -7.81
N VAL A 51 3.79 -1.63 -9.01
CA VAL A 51 2.58 -2.05 -9.72
C VAL A 51 3.03 -2.97 -10.85
N TYR A 52 2.46 -4.17 -10.90
CA TYR A 52 2.86 -5.17 -11.87
C TYR A 52 1.77 -5.31 -12.93
N TYR A 53 2.15 -5.11 -14.18
CA TYR A 53 1.29 -5.36 -15.31
C TYR A 53 1.76 -6.60 -16.07
N LYS A 54 1.05 -6.94 -17.14
CA LYS A 54 1.42 -8.08 -17.97
C LYS A 54 2.88 -8.00 -18.44
N SER A 55 3.34 -6.80 -18.76
CA SER A 55 4.70 -6.57 -19.27
C SER A 55 5.74 -6.46 -18.15
N GLY A 56 5.33 -6.54 -16.89
CA GLY A 56 6.24 -6.44 -15.75
C GLY A 56 5.99 -5.21 -14.89
N PRO A 57 6.94 -4.85 -14.02
CA PRO A 57 6.78 -3.71 -13.12
C PRO A 57 6.61 -2.41 -13.90
N SER A 58 5.72 -1.54 -13.40
CA SER A 58 5.46 -0.25 -13.99
C SER A 58 6.54 0.76 -13.61
N HIS A 59 6.91 1.60 -14.56
CA HIS A 59 7.81 2.72 -14.31
C HIS A 59 7.06 4.06 -14.45
N ALA A 60 5.75 4.04 -14.22
CA ALA A 60 4.94 5.25 -14.31
C ALA A 60 5.41 6.30 -13.33
N GLN A 61 5.26 7.57 -13.70
CA GLN A 61 5.52 8.66 -12.78
C GLN A 61 4.57 8.58 -11.59
N GLY A 62 5.08 8.97 -10.42
CA GLY A 62 4.29 8.91 -9.20
C GLY A 62 4.55 7.66 -8.36
N LEU A 63 5.21 6.66 -8.92
CA LEU A 63 5.51 5.40 -8.21
C LEU A 63 6.93 5.44 -7.61
N TYR A 64 7.21 6.46 -6.82
CA TYR A 64 8.52 6.62 -6.18
C TYR A 64 8.38 6.49 -4.66
N PRO A 65 9.49 6.19 -3.96
CA PRO A 65 9.42 6.03 -2.51
C PRO A 65 8.91 7.29 -1.83
N LYS A 66 8.11 7.11 -0.79
CA LYS A 66 7.54 8.22 -0.02
C LYS A 66 7.55 7.89 1.46
N ARG A 67 7.59 8.94 2.29
CA ARG A 67 7.36 8.81 3.71
C ARG A 67 5.92 9.16 4.04
N PRO A 68 5.31 8.40 4.94
CA PRO A 68 3.96 8.73 5.40
C PRO A 68 3.94 10.08 6.11
N VAL A 69 2.84 10.79 5.95
CA VAL A 69 2.54 12.03 6.66
C VAL A 69 1.28 11.80 7.46
N ARG A 70 1.36 11.99 8.77
CA ARG A 70 0.24 11.76 9.68
C ARG A 70 -0.32 10.34 9.55
N GLY A 71 0.59 9.38 9.38
CA GLY A 71 0.21 7.97 9.30
C GLY A 71 -0.32 7.54 7.96
N ARG A 72 -0.29 8.38 6.95
CA ARG A 72 -0.79 8.04 5.62
C ARG A 72 0.19 8.35 4.53
N VAL A 73 0.19 7.49 3.51
CA VAL A 73 0.97 7.69 2.30
C VAL A 73 0.06 7.40 1.12
N SER A 74 0.23 8.14 0.03
CA SER A 74 -0.56 7.90 -1.16
C SER A 74 0.31 8.05 -2.41
N TRP A 75 -0.07 7.28 -3.43
CA TRP A 75 0.57 7.35 -4.75
C TRP A 75 -0.52 7.48 -5.79
N THR A 76 -0.26 8.34 -6.76
CA THR A 76 -1.14 8.50 -7.93
C THR A 76 -0.29 8.30 -9.17
N TRP A 77 -0.77 7.46 -10.08
CA TRP A 77 -0.07 7.18 -11.32
C TRP A 77 -1.07 7.03 -12.46
N MET A 78 -0.60 7.24 -13.66
CA MET A 78 -1.45 7.04 -14.84
C MET A 78 -1.34 5.59 -15.31
N VAL A 79 -2.48 4.97 -15.55
CA VAL A 79 -2.55 3.65 -16.15
C VAL A 79 -2.35 3.84 -17.65
N GLY A 80 -1.33 3.20 -18.22
CA GLY A 80 -1.00 3.37 -19.64
C GLY A 80 -2.17 3.05 -20.54
N THR A 81 -2.26 3.75 -21.66
CA THR A 81 -3.37 3.59 -22.61
C THR A 81 -3.39 2.20 -23.25
N ASN A 82 -2.24 1.53 -23.29
CA ASN A 82 -2.13 0.18 -23.86
C ASN A 82 -2.13 -0.91 -22.82
N THR A 83 -2.54 -0.60 -21.59
CA THR A 83 -2.57 -1.58 -20.51
C THR A 83 -3.63 -2.64 -20.81
N THR A 84 -3.24 -3.90 -20.67
CA THR A 84 -4.16 -5.02 -20.84
C THR A 84 -5.21 -5.01 -19.75
N ALA A 85 -6.47 -5.21 -20.13
CA ALA A 85 -7.55 -5.34 -19.16
C ALA A 85 -7.30 -6.54 -18.25
N GLY A 86 -7.68 -6.41 -17.00
CA GLY A 86 -7.49 -7.49 -16.02
C GLY A 86 -7.26 -6.95 -14.63
N ARG A 87 -6.90 -7.86 -13.73
CA ARG A 87 -6.60 -7.49 -12.35
C ARG A 87 -5.09 -7.60 -12.14
N TRP A 88 -4.51 -6.52 -11.70
CA TRP A 88 -3.05 -6.43 -11.61
C TRP A 88 -2.61 -6.19 -10.15
N PRO A 89 -1.57 -6.90 -9.72
CA PRO A 89 -1.12 -6.80 -8.31
C PRO A 89 -0.34 -5.53 -8.03
N ILE A 90 -0.43 -5.09 -6.79
CA ILE A 90 0.33 -3.97 -6.25
C ILE A 90 1.02 -4.45 -4.99
N GLN A 91 2.31 -4.18 -4.87
CA GLN A 91 3.09 -4.49 -3.68
C GLN A 91 3.53 -3.19 -3.02
N VAL A 92 3.24 -3.05 -1.74
CA VAL A 92 3.70 -1.91 -0.94
C VAL A 92 4.58 -2.43 0.17
N SER A 93 5.76 -1.84 0.33
CA SER A 93 6.71 -2.23 1.38
C SER A 93 7.12 -0.99 2.15
N CYS A 94 7.02 -1.05 3.47
CA CYS A 94 7.26 0.08 4.36
C CYS A 94 8.28 -0.25 5.44
N GLY A 95 9.41 -0.81 5.03
CA GLY A 95 10.51 -1.10 5.96
C GLY A 95 10.06 -1.99 7.10
N SER A 96 10.40 -1.59 8.32
CA SER A 96 10.06 -2.38 9.51
C SER A 96 8.58 -2.35 9.86
N ALA A 97 7.80 -1.41 9.27
CA ALA A 97 6.38 -1.34 9.56
C ALA A 97 5.64 -2.56 9.02
N SER A 98 5.88 -2.93 7.82
CA SER A 98 5.42 -4.17 7.19
C SER A 98 5.26 -3.94 5.69
N SER A 99 4.71 -4.95 5.02
CA SER A 99 4.36 -4.84 3.61
C SER A 99 3.00 -5.46 3.40
N PHE A 100 2.37 -5.12 2.30
CA PHE A 100 1.12 -5.75 1.93
C PHE A 100 1.00 -5.82 0.41
N ARG A 101 0.13 -6.70 -0.04
CA ARG A 101 -0.22 -6.88 -1.43
C ARG A 101 -1.69 -6.60 -1.62
N THR A 102 -2.01 -5.97 -2.73
CA THR A 102 -3.39 -5.77 -3.13
C THR A 102 -3.46 -5.87 -4.65
N SER A 103 -4.59 -5.56 -5.22
CA SER A 103 -4.75 -5.55 -6.66
C SER A 103 -5.78 -4.51 -7.04
N PHE A 104 -5.79 -4.16 -8.34
CA PHE A 104 -6.79 -3.27 -8.88
C PHE A 104 -7.18 -3.76 -10.27
N LYS A 105 -8.39 -3.39 -10.67
CA LYS A 105 -8.93 -3.83 -11.96
C LYS A 105 -8.76 -2.75 -13.00
N VAL A 106 -8.27 -3.13 -14.16
CA VAL A 106 -8.21 -2.28 -15.35
C VAL A 106 -9.26 -2.78 -16.33
N ASN A 107 -10.11 -1.88 -16.77
CA ASN A 107 -11.17 -2.21 -17.72
C ASN A 107 -10.65 -2.44 -19.13
#